data_2f91d9787002404e759a6dc6af6c4c51
#
_entry.id   2f91d9787002404e759a6dc6af6c4c51
#
_cell.length_a   1.000
_cell.length_b   1.000
_cell.length_c   1.000
_cell.angle_alpha   90.00
_cell.angle_beta   90.00
_cell.angle_gamma   90.00
#
_symmetry.space_group_name_H-M   'P 1'
#
loop_
_entity.id
_entity.type
_entity.pdbx_description
1 polymer ?
#
loop_
_entity_poly.entity_id
_entity_poly.type
_entity_poly.pdbx_seq_one_letter_code
_entity_poly.pdbx_strand_id
1 'polypeptide(L)'
;MERTSAERDGGGTTGGVVDATAGATAGAAAGGPTGALVGARVRLEPLAHRHHDGLCEAVRDGRLWELPVTIVPHPDEVRGFVDDALAARAQGTQIAYATVDVATGRIAGSTRLMAVNTAYRRLEIGFTFLGASWQGTGVNTEAKLLMLTHAFEAMGMNRVEFLTDVRNARSRAAISGLGATHEGTLRHHMVMRDGWIRDSAVYSITRPEWPDAKRVLTDRLAHRS
;
A
#
# COMPACT_ATOMS: atom_id res chain seq x y z
N MET A 1 51.56 11.17 62.60
CA MET A 1 51.90 9.98 61.79
C MET A 1 51.12 10.07 60.55
N GLU A 2 51.80 10.44 59.52
CA GLU A 2 51.35 10.67 58.15
C GLU A 2 50.77 9.42 57.52
N ARG A 3 49.76 9.57 56.70
CA ARG A 3 49.56 8.73 55.55
C ARG A 3 48.93 9.51 54.39
N THR A 4 49.72 9.61 53.40
CA THR A 4 49.65 10.11 52.08
C THR A 4 48.41 9.73 51.35
N SER A 5 47.85 10.74 50.68
CA SER A 5 46.89 10.66 49.60
C SER A 5 47.47 9.99 48.35
N ALA A 6 46.68 9.14 47.67
CA ALA A 6 46.95 8.73 46.31
C ALA A 6 45.69 9.09 45.47
N GLU A 7 45.85 10.13 44.70
CA GLU A 7 44.94 10.48 43.58
C GLU A 7 44.94 9.35 42.55
N ARG A 8 43.76 8.92 42.12
CA ARG A 8 43.57 8.14 40.90
C ARG A 8 42.71 8.94 39.98
N ASP A 9 43.34 9.34 38.94
CA ASP A 9 42.82 9.93 37.74
C ASP A 9 41.81 8.97 37.09
N GLY A 10 40.53 9.37 36.96
CA GLY A 10 39.46 8.62 36.37
C GLY A 10 39.09 9.24 35.03
N GLY A 11 39.67 8.71 33.95
CA GLY A 11 39.33 9.09 32.59
C GLY A 11 37.87 8.86 32.31
N GLY A 12 37.12 9.94 32.17
CA GLY A 12 35.74 9.92 31.67
C GLY A 12 35.68 9.60 30.19
N THR A 13 35.20 8.42 29.84
CA THR A 13 34.74 8.13 28.48
C THR A 13 33.39 8.77 28.29
N THR A 14 33.37 9.89 27.59
CA THR A 14 32.14 10.50 27.06
C THR A 14 31.57 9.59 25.98
N GLY A 15 30.53 8.81 26.34
CA GLY A 15 29.70 8.12 25.39
C GLY A 15 28.94 9.15 24.54
N GLY A 16 29.34 9.29 23.29
CA GLY A 16 28.65 10.13 22.34
C GLY A 16 27.26 9.57 22.09
N VAL A 17 26.23 10.28 22.52
CA VAL A 17 24.87 10.08 22.08
C VAL A 17 24.85 10.48 20.60
N VAL A 18 24.75 9.49 19.73
CA VAL A 18 24.49 9.73 18.29
C VAL A 18 23.07 10.25 18.16
N ASP A 19 22.97 11.55 17.96
CA ASP A 19 21.73 12.25 17.65
C ASP A 19 21.20 11.75 16.31
N ALA A 20 20.13 10.93 16.32
CA ALA A 20 19.46 10.37 15.15
C ALA A 20 18.50 11.37 14.47
N THR A 21 18.82 12.66 14.55
CA THR A 21 18.15 13.69 13.72
C THR A 21 18.95 13.91 12.44
N ALA A 22 19.16 12.85 11.67
CA ALA A 22 19.55 12.97 10.28
C ALA A 22 18.36 13.48 9.48
N GLY A 23 18.42 14.73 9.07
CA GLY A 23 17.44 15.44 8.31
C GLY A 23 16.96 14.64 7.12
N ALA A 24 15.64 14.51 7.02
CA ALA A 24 14.98 14.19 5.77
C ALA A 24 15.22 15.38 4.81
N THR A 25 16.34 15.35 4.11
CA THR A 25 16.46 16.13 2.89
C THR A 25 15.35 15.66 1.97
N ALA A 26 14.45 16.56 1.63
CA ALA A 26 13.47 16.37 0.57
C ALA A 26 14.22 16.05 -0.73
N GLY A 27 14.57 14.78 -0.88
CA GLY A 27 15.17 14.23 -2.09
C GLY A 27 14.10 14.15 -3.16
N ALA A 28 14.43 14.69 -4.31
CA ALA A 28 13.76 14.66 -5.60
C ALA A 28 12.49 13.81 -5.65
N ALA A 29 11.40 14.45 -6.05
CA ALA A 29 10.08 13.84 -6.26
C ALA A 29 10.25 12.41 -6.81
N ALA A 30 9.85 11.43 -6.02
CA ALA A 30 9.80 10.05 -6.48
C ALA A 30 8.93 10.05 -7.75
N GLY A 31 9.56 9.83 -8.91
CA GLY A 31 8.91 9.82 -10.21
C GLY A 31 7.96 8.63 -10.32
N GLY A 32 6.87 8.66 -9.52
CA GLY A 32 5.74 7.79 -9.75
C GLY A 32 5.08 8.18 -11.07
N PRO A 33 4.35 7.27 -11.74
CA PRO A 33 3.75 7.57 -13.00
C PRO A 33 2.81 8.76 -12.85
N THR A 34 3.08 9.81 -13.62
CA THR A 34 2.14 10.89 -13.82
C THR A 34 0.97 10.44 -14.70
N GLY A 35 1.03 9.25 -15.28
CA GLY A 35 0.08 8.69 -16.22
C GLY A 35 -0.70 7.50 -15.67
N ALA A 36 -1.69 7.06 -16.45
CA ALA A 36 -2.46 5.85 -16.20
C ALA A 36 -1.64 4.58 -16.46
N LEU A 37 -1.87 3.52 -15.67
CA LEU A 37 -1.40 2.18 -15.98
C LEU A 37 -2.53 1.45 -16.71
N VAL A 38 -2.26 0.93 -17.90
CA VAL A 38 -3.29 0.41 -18.80
C VAL A 38 -3.10 -1.08 -19.04
N GLY A 39 -4.11 -1.88 -18.76
CA GLY A 39 -4.24 -3.29 -19.07
C GLY A 39 -5.40 -3.56 -20.04
N ALA A 40 -5.68 -4.83 -20.25
CA ALA A 40 -6.78 -5.24 -21.14
C ALA A 40 -8.17 -5.08 -20.47
N ARG A 41 -8.25 -5.33 -19.17
CA ARG A 41 -9.50 -5.29 -18.37
C ARG A 41 -9.59 -4.05 -17.50
N VAL A 42 -8.45 -3.51 -17.11
CA VAL A 42 -8.33 -2.44 -16.10
C VAL A 42 -7.45 -1.32 -16.62
N ARG A 43 -7.90 -0.09 -16.36
CA ARG A 43 -7.07 1.11 -16.41
C ARG A 43 -7.02 1.73 -15.02
N LEU A 44 -5.81 1.89 -14.47
CA LEU A 44 -5.57 2.60 -13.22
C LEU A 44 -5.29 4.06 -13.55
N GLU A 45 -6.28 4.91 -13.34
CA GLU A 45 -6.14 6.35 -13.57
C GLU A 45 -5.67 7.04 -12.29
N PRO A 46 -4.70 7.98 -12.37
CA PRO A 46 -4.36 8.82 -11.23
C PRO A 46 -5.61 9.43 -10.63
N LEU A 47 -5.81 9.21 -9.32
CA LEU A 47 -7.02 9.65 -8.63
C LEU A 47 -7.19 11.16 -8.75
N ALA A 48 -8.41 11.61 -8.97
CA ALA A 48 -8.80 13.01 -9.11
C ALA A 48 -10.27 13.17 -8.70
N HIS A 49 -10.71 14.43 -8.45
CA HIS A 49 -12.09 14.72 -8.06
C HIS A 49 -13.14 14.24 -9.04
N ARG A 50 -12.83 14.17 -10.35
CA ARG A 50 -13.74 13.63 -11.38
C ARG A 50 -14.15 12.17 -11.14
N HIS A 51 -13.42 11.43 -10.30
CA HIS A 51 -13.74 10.05 -9.99
C HIS A 51 -14.72 9.89 -8.81
N HIS A 52 -15.11 11.00 -8.16
CA HIS A 52 -15.94 11.01 -6.96
C HIS A 52 -17.23 10.19 -7.12
N ASP A 53 -18.04 10.51 -8.12
CA ASP A 53 -19.36 9.89 -8.28
C ASP A 53 -19.26 8.40 -8.58
N GLY A 54 -18.33 8.01 -9.44
CA GLY A 54 -18.07 6.59 -9.72
C GLY A 54 -17.52 5.83 -8.51
N LEU A 55 -16.72 6.47 -7.65
CA LEU A 55 -16.30 5.87 -6.39
C LEU A 55 -17.47 5.72 -5.42
N CYS A 56 -18.39 6.70 -5.35
CA CYS A 56 -19.62 6.58 -4.57
C CYS A 56 -20.48 5.39 -5.03
N GLU A 57 -20.59 5.15 -6.35
CA GLU A 57 -21.24 3.96 -6.88
C GLU A 57 -20.51 2.67 -6.47
N ALA A 58 -19.19 2.64 -6.62
CA ALA A 58 -18.37 1.47 -6.31
C ALA A 58 -18.44 1.07 -4.83
N VAL A 59 -18.44 2.03 -3.89
CA VAL A 59 -18.56 1.70 -2.46
C VAL A 59 -19.96 1.22 -2.10
N ARG A 60 -21.03 1.74 -2.77
CA ARG A 60 -22.42 1.28 -2.58
C ARG A 60 -22.65 -0.13 -3.09
N ASP A 61 -21.91 -0.55 -4.09
CA ASP A 61 -21.97 -1.91 -4.64
C ASP A 61 -21.37 -2.91 -3.65
N GLY A 62 -22.25 -3.53 -2.86
CA GLY A 62 -21.91 -4.44 -1.77
C GLY A 62 -21.74 -3.78 -0.40
N ARG A 63 -22.12 -2.50 -0.23
CA ARG A 63 -22.08 -1.76 1.05
C ARG A 63 -20.72 -1.90 1.75
N LEU A 64 -19.64 -1.66 1.00
CA LEU A 64 -18.27 -2.03 1.42
C LEU A 64 -17.81 -1.34 2.71
N TRP A 65 -18.38 -0.18 3.06
CA TRP A 65 -18.07 0.56 4.28
C TRP A 65 -18.55 -0.14 5.57
N GLU A 66 -19.46 -1.11 5.44
CA GLU A 66 -19.99 -1.88 6.59
C GLU A 66 -19.07 -3.03 7.01
N LEU A 67 -18.07 -3.33 6.20
CA LEU A 67 -17.13 -4.41 6.50
C LEU A 67 -16.15 -3.97 7.61
N PRO A 68 -16.20 -4.57 8.81
CA PRO A 68 -15.42 -4.10 9.96
C PRO A 68 -13.89 -4.34 9.81
N VAL A 69 -13.50 -5.13 8.81
CA VAL A 69 -12.10 -5.51 8.55
C VAL A 69 -11.44 -4.67 7.46
N THR A 70 -12.12 -3.60 6.99
CA THR A 70 -11.64 -2.72 5.91
C THR A 70 -11.76 -1.26 6.29
N ILE A 71 -11.02 -0.40 5.57
CA ILE A 71 -11.07 1.05 5.69
C ILE A 71 -11.63 1.61 4.38
N VAL A 72 -12.86 1.22 4.04
CA VAL A 72 -13.57 1.76 2.88
C VAL A 72 -14.42 2.95 3.34
N PRO A 73 -14.40 4.12 2.65
CA PRO A 73 -15.19 5.27 3.07
C PRO A 73 -16.70 4.99 2.93
N HIS A 74 -17.51 5.60 3.81
CA HIS A 74 -18.94 5.73 3.55
C HIS A 74 -19.15 6.58 2.28
N PRO A 75 -20.23 6.40 1.52
CA PRO A 75 -20.48 7.22 0.32
C PRO A 75 -20.37 8.72 0.56
N ASP A 76 -20.81 9.23 1.70
CA ASP A 76 -20.74 10.66 2.06
C ASP A 76 -19.31 11.13 2.43
N GLU A 77 -18.40 10.18 2.69
CA GLU A 77 -16.99 10.46 3.04
C GLU A 77 -16.06 10.33 1.83
N VAL A 78 -16.56 9.89 0.67
CA VAL A 78 -15.73 9.68 -0.54
C VAL A 78 -15.00 10.94 -0.96
N ARG A 79 -15.62 12.11 -0.76
CA ARG A 79 -14.94 13.38 -1.06
C ARG A 79 -13.70 13.58 -0.21
N GLY A 80 -13.82 13.44 1.10
CA GLY A 80 -12.67 13.52 2.01
C GLY A 80 -11.61 12.45 1.70
N PHE A 81 -12.04 11.22 1.37
CA PHE A 81 -11.13 10.17 0.94
C PHE A 81 -10.30 10.55 -0.31
N VAL A 82 -10.90 11.27 -1.27
CA VAL A 82 -10.20 11.78 -2.46
C VAL A 82 -9.29 12.93 -2.08
N ASP A 83 -9.76 13.88 -1.26
CA ASP A 83 -8.99 15.04 -0.82
C ASP A 83 -7.72 14.61 -0.07
N ASP A 84 -7.84 13.67 0.87
CA ASP A 84 -6.71 13.10 1.62
C ASP A 84 -5.68 12.43 0.69
N ALA A 85 -6.16 11.67 -0.31
CA ALA A 85 -5.30 11.03 -1.27
C ALA A 85 -4.53 12.03 -2.15
N LEU A 86 -5.17 13.12 -2.54
CA LEU A 86 -4.54 14.19 -3.32
C LEU A 86 -3.53 14.97 -2.48
N ALA A 87 -3.84 15.26 -1.21
CA ALA A 87 -2.92 15.89 -0.28
C ALA A 87 -1.67 15.02 -0.05
N ALA A 88 -1.86 13.72 0.19
CA ALA A 88 -0.76 12.77 0.35
C ALA A 88 0.10 12.64 -0.92
N ARG A 89 -0.51 12.72 -2.11
CA ARG A 89 0.21 12.75 -3.39
C ARG A 89 1.06 14.03 -3.51
N ALA A 90 0.52 15.18 -3.14
CA ALA A 90 1.25 16.44 -3.17
C ALA A 90 2.47 16.43 -2.23
N GLN A 91 2.39 15.68 -1.11
CA GLN A 91 3.49 15.44 -0.18
C GLN A 91 4.48 14.36 -0.66
N GLY A 92 4.20 13.69 -1.79
CA GLY A 92 5.04 12.61 -2.32
C GLY A 92 4.97 11.29 -1.51
N THR A 93 4.01 11.14 -0.59
CA THR A 93 3.92 9.98 0.30
C THR A 93 3.07 8.83 -0.26
N GLN A 94 2.17 9.14 -1.21
CA GLN A 94 1.26 8.16 -1.82
C GLN A 94 0.99 8.50 -3.28
N ILE A 95 0.62 7.45 -4.05
CA ILE A 95 0.08 7.58 -5.41
C ILE A 95 -1.22 6.76 -5.44
N ALA A 96 -2.35 7.46 -5.46
CA ALA A 96 -3.66 6.82 -5.49
C ALA A 96 -4.19 6.73 -6.92
N TYR A 97 -4.91 5.65 -7.19
CA TYR A 97 -5.55 5.38 -8.48
C TYR A 97 -7.04 5.09 -8.32
N ALA A 98 -7.84 5.57 -9.25
CA ALA A 98 -9.14 5.01 -9.54
C ALA A 98 -8.95 3.78 -10.44
N THR A 99 -9.61 2.69 -10.09
CA THR A 99 -9.62 1.45 -10.87
C THR A 99 -10.81 1.51 -11.83
N VAL A 100 -10.55 1.65 -13.13
CA VAL A 100 -11.57 1.76 -14.17
C VAL A 100 -11.65 0.43 -14.90
N ASP A 101 -12.85 -0.12 -15.00
CA ASP A 101 -13.15 -1.28 -15.84
C ASP A 101 -13.15 -0.85 -17.31
N VAL A 102 -12.27 -1.43 -18.12
CA VAL A 102 -12.10 -1.05 -19.53
C VAL A 102 -13.34 -1.37 -20.37
N ALA A 103 -14.03 -2.48 -20.05
CA ALA A 103 -15.19 -2.93 -20.83
C ALA A 103 -16.38 -1.98 -20.69
N THR A 104 -16.58 -1.39 -19.50
CA THR A 104 -17.75 -0.56 -19.23
C THR A 104 -17.41 0.93 -19.06
N GLY A 105 -16.14 1.27 -18.89
CA GLY A 105 -15.69 2.61 -18.53
C GLY A 105 -16.06 3.03 -17.10
N ARG A 106 -16.69 2.15 -16.30
CA ARG A 106 -17.13 2.46 -14.94
C ARG A 106 -15.97 2.34 -13.95
N ILE A 107 -16.07 3.08 -12.87
CA ILE A 107 -15.10 2.99 -11.76
C ILE A 107 -15.46 1.79 -10.89
N ALA A 108 -14.56 0.82 -10.87
CA ALA A 108 -14.70 -0.40 -10.08
C ALA A 108 -14.28 -0.20 -8.61
N GLY A 109 -13.43 0.80 -8.33
CA GLY A 109 -12.92 1.05 -6.98
C GLY A 109 -11.65 1.90 -6.97
N SER A 110 -10.80 1.68 -5.97
CA SER A 110 -9.54 2.42 -5.79
C SER A 110 -8.43 1.53 -5.25
N THR A 111 -7.18 1.95 -5.43
CA THR A 111 -5.99 1.33 -4.87
C THR A 111 -4.87 2.36 -4.78
N ARG A 112 -3.86 2.15 -3.91
CA ARG A 112 -2.75 3.11 -3.70
C ARG A 112 -1.40 2.42 -3.64
N LEU A 113 -0.37 3.13 -4.13
CA LEU A 113 1.01 2.94 -3.71
C LEU A 113 1.26 3.86 -2.51
N MET A 114 1.75 3.33 -1.40
CA MET A 114 1.92 4.04 -0.14
C MET A 114 3.29 3.78 0.44
N ALA A 115 3.67 4.55 1.46
CA ALA A 115 4.93 4.40 2.18
C ALA A 115 6.14 4.27 1.22
N VAL A 116 6.10 5.01 0.11
CA VAL A 116 7.14 4.96 -0.92
C VAL A 116 8.45 5.46 -0.31
N ASN A 117 9.42 4.56 -0.20
CA ASN A 117 10.76 4.84 0.30
C ASN A 117 11.80 4.51 -0.78
N THR A 118 12.26 5.53 -1.47
CA THR A 118 13.22 5.39 -2.57
C THR A 118 14.62 5.02 -2.10
N ALA A 119 15.02 5.45 -0.90
CA ALA A 119 16.32 5.12 -0.33
C ALA A 119 16.43 3.62 -0.03
N TYR A 120 15.39 3.02 0.53
CA TYR A 120 15.32 1.58 0.80
C TYR A 120 14.64 0.80 -0.32
N ARG A 121 14.19 1.46 -1.37
CA ARG A 121 13.52 0.89 -2.54
C ARG A 121 12.38 -0.07 -2.16
N ARG A 122 11.47 0.41 -1.29
CA ARG A 122 10.29 -0.32 -0.85
C ARG A 122 9.05 0.54 -0.89
N LEU A 123 7.89 -0.08 -1.03
CA LEU A 123 6.59 0.55 -0.93
C LEU A 123 5.52 -0.46 -0.47
N GLU A 124 4.35 0.05 -0.12
CA GLU A 124 3.16 -0.75 0.17
C GLU A 124 2.10 -0.55 -0.92
N ILE A 125 1.42 -1.62 -1.31
CA ILE A 125 0.17 -1.56 -2.09
C ILE A 125 -1.00 -1.78 -1.13
N GLY A 126 -1.79 -0.73 -0.91
CA GLY A 126 -2.88 -0.75 0.06
C GLY A 126 -4.10 0.06 -0.37
N PHE A 127 -5.01 0.31 0.59
CA PHE A 127 -6.28 1.01 0.39
C PHE A 127 -7.05 0.49 -0.84
N THR A 128 -7.00 -0.82 -1.07
CA THR A 128 -7.65 -1.44 -2.22
C THR A 128 -9.07 -1.86 -1.86
N PHE A 129 -10.02 -1.35 -2.62
CA PHE A 129 -11.39 -1.87 -2.62
C PHE A 129 -11.94 -1.94 -4.04
N LEU A 130 -12.86 -2.87 -4.26
CA LEU A 130 -13.63 -3.02 -5.48
C LEU A 130 -15.09 -3.27 -5.12
N GLY A 131 -16.01 -2.65 -5.82
CA GLY A 131 -17.43 -2.95 -5.73
C GLY A 131 -17.68 -4.44 -5.93
N ALA A 132 -18.74 -4.95 -5.30
CA ALA A 132 -19.05 -6.38 -5.26
C ALA A 132 -19.12 -7.03 -6.66
N SER A 133 -19.66 -6.31 -7.64
CA SER A 133 -19.79 -6.78 -9.03
C SER A 133 -18.46 -7.05 -9.72
N TRP A 134 -17.36 -6.42 -9.29
CA TRP A 134 -16.01 -6.62 -9.86
C TRP A 134 -15.15 -7.59 -9.07
N GLN A 135 -15.65 -8.09 -7.94
CA GLN A 135 -14.91 -9.03 -7.12
C GLN A 135 -14.93 -10.42 -7.76
N GLY A 136 -13.74 -11.06 -7.84
CA GLY A 136 -13.62 -12.37 -8.50
C GLY A 136 -13.53 -12.35 -10.03
N THR A 137 -13.64 -11.18 -10.68
CA THR A 137 -13.68 -11.05 -12.14
C THR A 137 -12.32 -10.99 -12.85
N GLY A 138 -11.23 -10.94 -12.12
CA GLY A 138 -9.88 -10.70 -12.68
C GLY A 138 -9.44 -9.24 -12.63
N VAL A 139 -10.34 -8.28 -12.41
CA VAL A 139 -10.05 -6.84 -12.28
C VAL A 139 -8.96 -6.59 -11.23
N ASN A 140 -9.08 -7.17 -10.02
CA ASN A 140 -8.05 -7.02 -8.99
C ASN A 140 -6.72 -7.66 -9.40
N THR A 141 -6.75 -8.82 -10.05
CA THR A 141 -5.54 -9.52 -10.49
C THR A 141 -4.75 -8.68 -11.48
N GLU A 142 -5.42 -8.11 -12.49
CA GLU A 142 -4.76 -7.26 -13.47
C GLU A 142 -4.29 -5.93 -12.86
N ALA A 143 -5.11 -5.30 -12.00
CA ALA A 143 -4.70 -4.10 -11.28
C ALA A 143 -3.41 -4.33 -10.49
N LYS A 144 -3.29 -5.46 -9.78
CA LYS A 144 -2.08 -5.82 -9.03
C LYS A 144 -0.91 -6.15 -9.96
N LEU A 145 -1.13 -6.83 -11.08
CA LEU A 145 -0.10 -7.07 -12.08
C LEU A 145 0.48 -5.74 -12.60
N LEU A 146 -0.36 -4.78 -12.96
CA LEU A 146 0.05 -3.45 -13.41
C LEU A 146 0.86 -2.70 -12.36
N MET A 147 0.38 -2.67 -11.11
CA MET A 147 1.04 -1.97 -10.01
C MET A 147 2.38 -2.59 -9.66
N LEU A 148 2.45 -3.92 -9.59
CA LEU A 148 3.68 -4.66 -9.28
C LEU A 148 4.70 -4.52 -10.42
N THR A 149 4.26 -4.62 -11.68
CA THR A 149 5.11 -4.35 -12.84
C THR A 149 5.71 -2.95 -12.74
N HIS A 150 4.87 -1.95 -12.46
CA HIS A 150 5.33 -0.59 -12.30
C HIS A 150 6.33 -0.45 -11.13
N ALA A 151 6.02 -1.02 -9.96
CA ALA A 151 6.88 -0.94 -8.79
C ALA A 151 8.27 -1.58 -9.02
N PHE A 152 8.31 -2.79 -9.57
CA PHE A 152 9.57 -3.52 -9.74
C PHE A 152 10.36 -3.10 -10.97
N GLU A 153 9.68 -2.86 -12.11
CA GLU A 153 10.34 -2.66 -13.40
C GLU A 153 10.58 -1.19 -13.73
N ALA A 154 9.63 -0.29 -13.39
CA ALA A 154 9.78 1.14 -13.65
C ALA A 154 10.38 1.91 -12.48
N MET A 155 9.89 1.66 -11.24
CA MET A 155 10.39 2.36 -10.04
C MET A 155 11.63 1.68 -9.43
N GLY A 156 11.99 0.47 -9.85
CA GLY A 156 13.18 -0.26 -9.37
C GLY A 156 13.10 -0.67 -7.90
N MET A 157 11.88 -0.92 -7.38
CA MET A 157 11.71 -1.34 -6.00
C MET A 157 12.32 -2.71 -5.73
N ASN A 158 12.82 -2.93 -4.51
CA ASN A 158 13.32 -4.22 -4.05
C ASN A 158 12.23 -5.04 -3.38
N ARG A 159 11.20 -4.36 -2.85
CA ARG A 159 10.18 -4.95 -2.02
C ARG A 159 8.86 -4.21 -2.15
N VAL A 160 7.77 -4.97 -2.29
CA VAL A 160 6.40 -4.46 -2.23
C VAL A 160 5.67 -5.17 -1.10
N GLU A 161 5.10 -4.38 -0.20
CA GLU A 161 4.39 -4.86 0.99
C GLU A 161 2.88 -4.82 0.79
N PHE A 162 2.17 -5.67 1.53
CA PHE A 162 0.72 -5.68 1.64
C PHE A 162 0.35 -5.92 3.10
N LEU A 163 -0.52 -5.08 3.64
CA LEU A 163 -1.04 -5.21 5.00
C LEU A 163 -2.56 -5.40 4.97
N THR A 164 -3.04 -6.34 5.79
CA THR A 164 -4.47 -6.55 5.94
C THR A 164 -4.83 -6.98 7.36
N ASP A 165 -6.08 -6.78 7.79
CA ASP A 165 -6.57 -7.30 9.07
C ASP A 165 -6.42 -8.83 9.09
N VAL A 166 -5.91 -9.39 10.19
CA VAL A 166 -5.75 -10.85 10.35
C VAL A 166 -7.07 -11.60 10.19
N ARG A 167 -8.21 -10.95 10.51
CA ARG A 167 -9.57 -11.48 10.36
C ARG A 167 -10.07 -11.42 8.91
N ASN A 168 -9.44 -10.63 8.04
CA ASN A 168 -9.85 -10.50 6.65
C ASN A 168 -9.33 -11.67 5.80
N ALA A 169 -9.94 -12.84 6.00
CA ALA A 169 -9.56 -14.07 5.28
C ALA A 169 -9.57 -13.89 3.75
N ARG A 170 -10.51 -13.11 3.23
CA ARG A 170 -10.62 -12.83 1.80
C ARG A 170 -9.44 -12.02 1.28
N SER A 171 -9.06 -10.94 1.96
CA SER A 171 -7.90 -10.14 1.58
C SER A 171 -6.61 -10.96 1.69
N ARG A 172 -6.46 -11.73 2.79
CA ARG A 172 -5.31 -12.62 2.98
C ARG A 172 -5.17 -13.63 1.84
N ALA A 173 -6.28 -14.30 1.46
CA ALA A 173 -6.29 -15.23 0.33
C ALA A 173 -5.95 -14.53 -1.01
N ALA A 174 -6.50 -13.32 -1.22
CA ALA A 174 -6.19 -12.53 -2.42
C ALA A 174 -4.70 -12.16 -2.49
N ILE A 175 -4.10 -11.72 -1.38
CA ILE A 175 -2.69 -11.34 -1.30
C ILE A 175 -1.78 -12.56 -1.49
N SER A 176 -2.03 -13.66 -0.76
CA SER A 176 -1.29 -14.92 -0.97
C SER A 176 -1.38 -15.41 -2.41
N GLY A 177 -2.56 -15.20 -3.01
CA GLY A 177 -2.79 -15.50 -4.42
C GLY A 177 -1.97 -14.68 -5.41
N LEU A 178 -1.34 -13.58 -5.01
CA LEU A 178 -0.39 -12.83 -5.84
C LEU A 178 1.01 -13.48 -5.87
N GLY A 179 1.25 -14.49 -5.05
CA GLY A 179 2.57 -15.05 -4.79
C GLY A 179 3.30 -14.34 -3.63
N ALA A 180 2.59 -13.53 -2.85
CA ALA A 180 3.19 -12.84 -1.71
C ALA A 180 3.42 -13.80 -0.53
N THR A 181 4.59 -13.69 0.11
CA THR A 181 4.97 -14.44 1.29
C THR A 181 4.42 -13.78 2.55
N HIS A 182 3.79 -14.55 3.45
CA HIS A 182 3.38 -14.08 4.77
C HIS A 182 4.60 -13.98 5.69
N GLU A 183 4.87 -12.80 6.24
CA GLU A 183 6.07 -12.56 7.06
C GLU A 183 5.78 -12.52 8.56
N GLY A 184 4.53 -12.27 8.94
CA GLY A 184 4.15 -12.19 10.34
C GLY A 184 2.92 -11.32 10.60
N THR A 185 2.74 -10.99 11.89
CA THR A 185 1.62 -10.18 12.35
C THR A 185 2.12 -9.01 13.20
N LEU A 186 1.72 -7.80 12.83
CA LEU A 186 1.86 -6.61 13.66
C LEU A 186 0.69 -6.55 14.62
N ARG A 187 0.94 -6.79 15.91
CA ARG A 187 -0.10 -6.73 16.94
C ARG A 187 -0.44 -5.29 17.28
N HIS A 188 -1.73 -5.01 17.53
CA HIS A 188 -2.25 -3.70 17.92
C HIS A 188 -1.78 -2.57 16.96
N HIS A 189 -1.80 -2.86 15.65
CA HIS A 189 -1.18 -2.01 14.65
C HIS A 189 -2.00 -0.76 14.32
N MET A 190 -3.33 -0.85 14.35
CA MET A 190 -4.21 0.26 13.98
C MET A 190 -5.46 0.28 14.84
N VAL A 191 -6.01 1.47 15.09
CA VAL A 191 -7.37 1.64 15.66
C VAL A 191 -8.34 1.80 14.50
N MET A 192 -9.32 0.90 14.43
CA MET A 192 -10.36 0.92 13.41
C MET A 192 -11.48 1.90 13.80
N ARG A 193 -12.39 2.19 12.87
CA ARG A 193 -13.51 3.15 13.02
C ARG A 193 -14.40 2.88 14.23
N ASP A 194 -14.63 1.59 14.52
CA ASP A 194 -15.44 1.10 15.62
C ASP A 194 -14.67 1.02 16.95
N GLY A 195 -13.44 1.54 16.99
CA GLY A 195 -12.55 1.45 18.15
C GLY A 195 -11.83 0.11 18.28
N TRP A 196 -12.06 -0.85 17.38
CA TRP A 196 -11.33 -2.11 17.39
C TRP A 196 -9.84 -1.89 17.16
N ILE A 197 -9.00 -2.54 17.96
CA ILE A 197 -7.56 -2.53 17.78
C ILE A 197 -7.20 -3.70 16.86
N ARG A 198 -6.79 -3.35 15.65
CA ARG A 198 -6.50 -4.29 14.57
C ARG A 198 -5.10 -4.86 14.70
N ASP A 199 -4.99 -6.18 14.59
CA ASP A 199 -3.75 -6.86 14.24
C ASP A 199 -3.65 -6.94 12.71
N SER A 200 -2.48 -6.62 12.15
CA SER A 200 -2.27 -6.66 10.69
C SER A 200 -1.35 -7.80 10.30
N ALA A 201 -1.83 -8.67 9.42
CA ALA A 201 -0.99 -9.63 8.73
C ALA A 201 -0.15 -8.90 7.66
N VAL A 202 1.15 -9.14 7.68
CA VAL A 202 2.14 -8.54 6.76
C VAL A 202 2.54 -9.57 5.72
N TYR A 203 2.48 -9.16 4.47
CA TYR A 203 2.91 -9.93 3.32
C TYR A 203 3.86 -9.11 2.48
N SER A 204 4.72 -9.77 1.71
CA SER A 204 5.55 -9.08 0.74
C SER A 204 5.82 -9.92 -0.51
N ILE A 205 6.20 -9.22 -1.58
CA ILE A 205 6.89 -9.77 -2.74
C ILE A 205 8.22 -9.03 -2.82
N THR A 206 9.31 -9.76 -2.93
CA THR A 206 10.65 -9.20 -3.14
C THR A 206 11.03 -9.23 -4.61
N ARG A 207 12.04 -8.43 -4.98
CA ARG A 207 12.51 -8.38 -6.37
C ARG A 207 12.95 -9.74 -6.95
N PRO A 208 13.63 -10.63 -6.20
CA PRO A 208 13.94 -11.99 -6.68
C PRO A 208 12.70 -12.85 -6.94
N GLU A 209 11.61 -12.65 -6.18
CA GLU A 209 10.36 -13.42 -6.30
C GLU A 209 9.46 -12.89 -7.43
N TRP A 210 9.69 -11.63 -7.88
CA TRP A 210 8.82 -10.96 -8.85
C TRP A 210 8.61 -11.72 -10.16
N PRO A 211 9.64 -12.32 -10.82
CA PRO A 211 9.44 -13.06 -12.06
C PRO A 211 8.43 -14.20 -11.94
N ASP A 212 8.46 -14.94 -10.83
CA ASP A 212 7.51 -16.04 -10.56
C ASP A 212 6.12 -15.50 -10.24
N ALA A 213 6.02 -14.49 -9.40
CA ALA A 213 4.74 -13.82 -9.11
C ALA A 213 4.10 -13.26 -10.39
N LYS A 214 4.88 -12.62 -11.26
CA LYS A 214 4.41 -12.10 -12.56
C LYS A 214 3.84 -13.21 -13.43
N ARG A 215 4.54 -14.31 -13.54
CA ARG A 215 4.08 -15.49 -14.30
C ARG A 215 2.75 -16.02 -13.76
N VAL A 216 2.64 -16.23 -12.45
CA VAL A 216 1.40 -16.68 -11.80
C VAL A 216 0.22 -15.76 -12.09
N LEU A 217 0.43 -14.44 -12.01
CA LEU A 217 -0.62 -13.46 -12.28
C LEU A 217 -1.04 -13.46 -13.76
N THR A 218 -0.08 -13.57 -14.68
CA THR A 218 -0.33 -13.63 -16.13
C THR A 218 -1.10 -14.88 -16.50
N ASP A 219 -0.70 -16.04 -15.99
CA ASP A 219 -1.39 -17.32 -16.24
C ASP A 219 -2.83 -17.29 -15.72
N ARG A 220 -3.04 -16.73 -14.53
CA ARG A 220 -4.41 -16.56 -13.97
C ARG A 220 -5.31 -15.68 -14.83
N LEU A 221 -4.76 -14.64 -15.44
CA LEU A 221 -5.52 -13.76 -16.32
C LEU A 221 -5.87 -14.46 -17.64
N ALA A 222 -4.95 -15.24 -18.19
CA ALA A 222 -5.18 -16.03 -19.40
C ALA A 222 -6.30 -17.06 -19.23
N HIS A 223 -6.39 -17.73 -18.07
CA HIS A 223 -7.44 -18.72 -17.79
C HIS A 223 -8.81 -18.14 -17.45
N ARG A 224 -8.93 -16.82 -17.36
CA ARG A 224 -10.19 -16.10 -17.10
C ARG A 224 -10.75 -15.36 -18.32
N SER A 225 -10.20 -15.65 -19.49
CA SER A 225 -10.62 -15.06 -20.79
C SER A 225 -11.87 -15.72 -21.33
#